data_6dac876c2e3068039d144ea5a9bae641
#
_entry.id   6dac876c2e3068039d144ea5a9bae641
#
_cell.length_a   1.000
_cell.length_b   1.000
_cell.length_c   1.000
_cell.angle_alpha   90.00
_cell.angle_beta   90.00
_cell.angle_gamma   90.00
#
_symmetry.space_group_name_H-M   'P 1'
#
loop_
_entity.id
_entity.type
_entity.pdbx_description
1 polymer ?
#
loop_
_entity_poly.entity_id
_entity_poly.type
_entity_poly.pdbx_seq_one_letter_code
_entity_poly.pdbx_strand_id
1 'polypeptide(L)'
;MPYPNWGGTARSLLIDVRDVSALPRKVEEAAALFEDNKIDILVNSAGVVTKHDFWNTDEKEYDSIMDTNAKGTFFMSQAVGKQMVEKHIQGHILNVTSSSALRPAWTPYQMSKWAVKGLTQGLADMMIPHGIVVNAIAPGPTATPMLAKKEGDSIYEPYTPSHRYAMPEELASLALFMVSGAGNMIVGDTVYMTGGSGTITMHH
;
A
#
# COMPACT_ATOMS: atom_id res chain seq x y z
N MET A 1 -9.17 -20.60 -2.21
CA MET A 1 -9.87 -21.03 -1.00
C MET A 1 -10.63 -19.83 -0.45
N PRO A 2 -11.89 -19.96 -0.05
CA PRO A 2 -12.53 -18.88 0.68
C PRO A 2 -11.70 -18.64 1.96
N TYR A 3 -11.45 -17.38 2.27
CA TYR A 3 -10.77 -17.00 3.51
C TYR A 3 -11.47 -17.67 4.70
N PRO A 4 -10.74 -18.23 5.68
CA PRO A 4 -11.37 -18.80 6.84
C PRO A 4 -12.26 -17.74 7.48
N ASN A 5 -13.48 -18.13 7.86
CA ASN A 5 -14.43 -17.25 8.52
C ASN A 5 -13.92 -16.97 9.95
N TRP A 6 -13.18 -15.89 10.11
CA TRP A 6 -12.59 -15.49 11.39
C TRP A 6 -13.59 -14.73 12.27
N GLY A 7 -14.88 -14.78 11.93
CA GLY A 7 -15.95 -14.16 12.72
C GLY A 7 -16.07 -12.66 12.59
N GLY A 8 -15.30 -12.05 11.66
CA GLY A 8 -15.36 -10.62 11.40
C GLY A 8 -16.53 -10.22 10.50
N THR A 9 -16.96 -8.96 10.60
CA THR A 9 -17.93 -8.35 9.70
C THR A 9 -17.22 -7.57 8.62
N ALA A 10 -17.49 -7.87 7.33
CA ALA A 10 -16.98 -7.13 6.19
C ALA A 10 -18.09 -6.31 5.54
N ARG A 11 -17.75 -5.10 5.10
CA ARG A 11 -18.61 -4.22 4.30
C ARG A 11 -17.82 -3.71 3.10
N SER A 12 -18.50 -3.39 2.02
CA SER A 12 -17.89 -2.81 0.82
C SER A 12 -18.40 -1.40 0.58
N LEU A 13 -17.49 -0.51 0.17
CA LEU A 13 -17.80 0.86 -0.24
C LEU A 13 -16.98 1.18 -1.49
N LEU A 14 -17.62 1.69 -2.53
CA LEU A 14 -16.94 2.13 -3.74
C LEU A 14 -16.30 3.50 -3.50
N ILE A 15 -14.97 3.56 -3.69
CA ILE A 15 -14.18 4.79 -3.57
C ILE A 15 -13.25 4.88 -4.77
N ASP A 16 -13.29 6.00 -5.50
CA ASP A 16 -12.23 6.38 -6.44
C ASP A 16 -11.25 7.31 -5.71
N VAL A 17 -10.06 6.83 -5.44
CA VAL A 17 -9.04 7.61 -4.71
C VAL A 17 -8.56 8.85 -5.47
N ARG A 18 -8.87 8.97 -6.77
CA ARG A 18 -8.55 10.13 -7.62
C ARG A 18 -9.54 11.28 -7.42
N ASP A 19 -10.76 10.99 -6.96
CA ASP A 19 -11.75 12.01 -6.61
C ASP A 19 -11.49 12.54 -5.20
N VAL A 20 -10.47 13.39 -5.11
CA VAL A 20 -10.00 13.97 -3.84
C VAL A 20 -11.13 14.67 -3.08
N SER A 21 -12.04 15.33 -3.80
CA SER A 21 -13.15 16.09 -3.21
C SER A 21 -14.14 15.21 -2.46
N ALA A 22 -14.31 13.97 -2.89
CA ALA A 22 -15.21 13.00 -2.28
C ALA A 22 -14.59 12.27 -1.07
N LEU A 23 -13.25 12.23 -0.95
CA LEU A 23 -12.58 11.39 0.06
C LEU A 23 -13.01 11.66 1.51
N PRO A 24 -13.12 12.92 1.99
CA PRO A 24 -13.56 13.16 3.38
C PRO A 24 -14.94 12.55 3.66
N ARG A 25 -15.91 12.77 2.77
CA ARG A 25 -17.23 12.17 2.90
C ARG A 25 -17.20 10.65 2.82
N LYS A 26 -16.37 10.08 1.95
CA LYS A 26 -16.21 8.63 1.82
C LYS A 26 -15.60 7.99 3.06
N VAL A 27 -14.69 8.67 3.74
CA VAL A 27 -14.12 8.22 5.03
C VAL A 27 -15.20 8.20 6.11
N GLU A 28 -16.06 9.22 6.18
CA GLU A 28 -17.21 9.24 7.09
C GLU A 28 -18.21 8.13 6.78
N GLU A 29 -18.55 7.92 5.50
CA GLU A 29 -19.41 6.82 5.06
C GLU A 29 -18.82 5.47 5.47
N ALA A 30 -17.50 5.25 5.29
CA ALA A 30 -16.84 4.01 5.67
C ALA A 30 -16.89 3.76 7.18
N ALA A 31 -16.61 4.78 7.99
CA ALA A 31 -16.69 4.68 9.44
C ALA A 31 -18.12 4.35 9.91
N ALA A 32 -19.12 4.97 9.31
CA ALA A 32 -20.54 4.78 9.65
C ALA A 32 -21.09 3.38 9.28
N LEU A 33 -20.31 2.54 8.57
CA LEU A 33 -20.70 1.14 8.32
C LEU A 33 -20.59 0.25 9.58
N PHE A 34 -19.92 0.74 10.63
CA PHE A 34 -19.70 0.04 11.89
C PHE A 34 -20.21 0.86 13.08
N GLU A 35 -20.62 0.17 14.14
CA GLU A 35 -21.29 0.79 15.30
C GLU A 35 -20.43 1.81 16.03
N ASP A 36 -19.10 1.60 16.09
CA ASP A 36 -18.16 2.49 16.75
C ASP A 36 -17.81 3.74 15.93
N ASN A 37 -18.27 3.79 14.68
CA ASN A 37 -18.15 4.93 13.77
C ASN A 37 -16.70 5.49 13.69
N LYS A 38 -15.70 4.61 13.59
CA LYS A 38 -14.28 4.97 13.55
C LYS A 38 -13.49 4.09 12.58
N ILE A 39 -12.30 4.56 12.21
CA ILE A 39 -11.32 3.83 11.44
C ILE A 39 -10.03 3.76 12.27
N ASP A 40 -9.67 2.57 12.73
CA ASP A 40 -8.45 2.34 13.51
C ASP A 40 -7.24 2.02 12.61
N ILE A 41 -7.48 1.47 11.43
CA ILE A 41 -6.43 1.04 10.50
C ILE A 41 -6.80 1.46 9.09
N LEU A 42 -5.88 2.16 8.42
CA LEU A 42 -5.94 2.44 6.99
C LEU A 42 -4.86 1.64 6.26
N VAL A 43 -5.25 0.88 5.24
CA VAL A 43 -4.29 0.26 4.31
C VAL A 43 -4.46 0.86 2.92
N ASN A 44 -3.49 1.67 2.49
CA ASN A 44 -3.44 2.24 1.16
C ASN A 44 -2.85 1.24 0.17
N SER A 45 -3.70 0.47 -0.51
CA SER A 45 -3.30 -0.57 -1.47
C SER A 45 -3.78 -0.30 -2.90
N ALA A 46 -4.54 0.77 -3.14
CA ALA A 46 -4.94 1.16 -4.48
C ALA A 46 -3.70 1.49 -5.34
N GLY A 47 -3.64 0.96 -6.55
CA GLY A 47 -2.51 1.22 -7.44
C GLY A 47 -2.69 0.66 -8.83
N VAL A 48 -2.04 1.33 -9.78
CA VAL A 48 -1.95 0.93 -11.20
C VAL A 48 -0.49 0.96 -11.64
N VAL A 49 -0.17 0.21 -12.68
CA VAL A 49 1.21 0.06 -13.20
C VAL A 49 1.37 0.73 -14.55
N THR A 50 2.61 1.11 -14.89
CA THR A 50 2.99 1.59 -16.22
C THR A 50 2.83 0.47 -17.24
N LYS A 51 2.32 0.82 -18.42
CA LYS A 51 2.14 -0.10 -19.57
C LYS A 51 3.21 0.11 -20.63
N HIS A 52 3.78 1.33 -20.71
CA HIS A 52 4.75 1.73 -21.71
C HIS A 52 6.10 2.02 -21.07
N ASP A 53 7.17 2.04 -21.86
CA ASP A 53 8.49 2.48 -21.43
C ASP A 53 8.56 4.02 -21.34
N PHE A 54 9.72 4.55 -20.91
CA PHE A 54 9.94 6.00 -20.75
C PHE A 54 9.63 6.79 -22.02
N TRP A 55 10.00 6.25 -23.19
CA TRP A 55 9.89 6.96 -24.46
C TRP A 55 8.45 7.00 -25.02
N ASN A 56 7.60 6.09 -24.57
CA ASN A 56 6.25 5.89 -25.09
C ASN A 56 5.15 6.17 -24.05
N THR A 57 5.53 6.55 -22.83
CA THR A 57 4.57 6.98 -21.80
C THR A 57 3.97 8.33 -22.17
N ASP A 58 2.66 8.39 -22.32
CA ASP A 58 1.93 9.65 -22.56
C ASP A 58 1.48 10.32 -21.25
N GLU A 59 1.04 11.57 -21.35
CA GLU A 59 0.57 12.37 -20.22
C GLU A 59 -0.61 11.70 -19.49
N LYS A 60 -1.54 11.11 -20.24
CA LYS A 60 -2.71 10.42 -19.65
C LYS A 60 -2.33 9.22 -18.80
N GLU A 61 -1.36 8.44 -19.24
CA GLU A 61 -0.83 7.34 -18.45
C GLU A 61 -0.08 7.85 -17.22
N TYR A 62 0.77 8.87 -17.40
CA TYR A 62 1.47 9.51 -16.30
C TYR A 62 0.50 9.99 -15.22
N ASP A 63 -0.51 10.78 -15.60
CA ASP A 63 -1.51 11.32 -14.68
C ASP A 63 -2.30 10.22 -14.00
N SER A 64 -2.75 9.22 -14.75
CA SER A 64 -3.49 8.08 -14.18
C SER A 64 -2.71 7.37 -13.06
N ILE A 65 -1.41 7.20 -13.26
CA ILE A 65 -0.53 6.53 -12.29
C ILE A 65 -0.26 7.43 -11.09
N MET A 66 0.10 8.68 -11.32
CA MET A 66 0.42 9.61 -10.23
C MET A 66 -0.82 9.95 -9.41
N ASP A 67 -1.96 10.16 -10.06
CA ASP A 67 -3.24 10.45 -9.38
C ASP A 67 -3.71 9.27 -8.53
N THR A 68 -3.55 8.04 -9.01
CA THR A 68 -3.97 6.87 -8.24
C THR A 68 -2.96 6.55 -7.14
N ASN A 69 -1.69 6.36 -7.50
CA ASN A 69 -0.72 5.77 -6.59
C ASN A 69 -0.17 6.76 -5.55
N ALA A 70 0.09 8.00 -5.95
CA ALA A 70 0.72 9.00 -5.08
C ALA A 70 -0.32 9.96 -4.50
N LYS A 71 -1.07 10.67 -5.34
CA LYS A 71 -2.05 11.67 -4.93
C LYS A 71 -3.19 11.02 -4.13
N GLY A 72 -3.74 9.89 -4.61
CA GLY A 72 -4.79 9.16 -3.90
C GLY A 72 -4.34 8.69 -2.52
N THR A 73 -3.13 8.12 -2.42
CA THR A 73 -2.54 7.72 -1.13
C THR A 73 -2.37 8.91 -0.19
N PHE A 74 -1.89 10.05 -0.70
CA PHE A 74 -1.72 11.25 0.10
C PHE A 74 -3.05 11.73 0.71
N PHE A 75 -4.06 11.95 -0.12
CA PHE A 75 -5.33 12.53 0.34
C PHE A 75 -6.19 11.54 1.14
N MET A 76 -6.11 10.24 0.85
CA MET A 76 -6.74 9.23 1.69
C MET A 76 -6.11 9.19 3.08
N SER A 77 -4.78 9.22 3.17
CA SER A 77 -4.07 9.31 4.44
C SER A 77 -4.41 10.59 5.21
N GLN A 78 -4.56 11.72 4.49
CA GLN A 78 -4.96 12.98 5.10
C GLN A 78 -6.38 12.90 5.67
N ALA A 79 -7.34 12.36 4.92
CA ALA A 79 -8.73 12.28 5.35
C ALA A 79 -8.91 11.36 6.57
N VAL A 80 -8.31 10.16 6.53
CA VAL A 80 -8.37 9.22 7.66
C VAL A 80 -7.54 9.73 8.84
N GLY A 81 -6.35 10.28 8.60
CA GLY A 81 -5.49 10.83 9.65
C GLY A 81 -6.17 11.98 10.42
N LYS A 82 -6.90 12.87 9.73
CA LYS A 82 -7.70 13.90 10.38
C LYS A 82 -8.76 13.29 11.30
N GLN A 83 -9.50 12.29 10.83
CA GLN A 83 -10.50 11.60 11.66
C GLN A 83 -9.85 10.93 12.88
N MET A 84 -8.70 10.27 12.70
CA MET A 84 -7.97 9.65 13.82
C MET A 84 -7.55 10.69 14.86
N VAL A 85 -6.99 11.82 14.44
CA VAL A 85 -6.57 12.90 15.36
C VAL A 85 -7.77 13.50 16.08
N GLU A 86 -8.84 13.87 15.36
CA GLU A 86 -10.05 14.48 15.91
C GLU A 86 -10.78 13.56 16.90
N LYS A 87 -10.77 12.25 16.65
CA LYS A 87 -11.40 11.25 17.52
C LYS A 87 -10.44 10.63 18.56
N HIS A 88 -9.21 11.11 18.65
CA HIS A 88 -8.15 10.59 19.54
C HIS A 88 -7.90 9.08 19.36
N ILE A 89 -7.94 8.60 18.12
CA ILE A 89 -7.69 7.21 17.77
C ILE A 89 -6.20 6.98 17.63
N GLN A 90 -5.63 6.11 18.45
CA GLN A 90 -4.25 5.60 18.33
C GLN A 90 -4.25 4.43 17.34
N GLY A 91 -4.09 4.74 16.08
CA GLY A 91 -4.29 3.80 14.98
C GLY A 91 -3.06 3.58 14.12
N HIS A 92 -3.27 2.91 12.97
CA HIS A 92 -2.20 2.62 12.03
C HIS A 92 -2.56 3.06 10.61
N ILE A 93 -1.56 3.60 9.89
CA ILE A 93 -1.63 3.81 8.45
C ILE A 93 -0.53 2.96 7.80
N LEU A 94 -0.91 2.04 6.94
CA LEU A 94 -0.01 1.18 6.20
C LEU A 94 -0.09 1.49 4.71
N ASN A 95 1.01 1.95 4.13
CA ASN A 95 1.12 2.22 2.72
C ASN A 95 1.72 1.04 1.96
N VAL A 96 1.22 0.75 0.77
CA VAL A 96 1.81 -0.25 -0.11
C VAL A 96 2.65 0.45 -1.18
N THR A 97 3.98 0.43 -0.99
CA THR A 97 4.94 0.89 -1.98
C THR A 97 5.36 -0.27 -2.90
N SER A 98 6.64 -0.47 -3.18
CA SER A 98 7.14 -1.53 -4.07
C SER A 98 8.66 -1.68 -3.91
N SER A 99 9.22 -2.84 -4.27
CA SER A 99 10.65 -3.00 -4.52
C SER A 99 11.19 -2.03 -5.59
N SER A 100 10.32 -1.46 -6.40
CA SER A 100 10.67 -0.41 -7.35
C SER A 100 11.22 0.86 -6.67
N ALA A 101 10.87 1.11 -5.41
CA ALA A 101 11.43 2.21 -4.61
C ALA A 101 12.83 1.91 -4.02
N LEU A 102 13.49 0.85 -4.49
CA LEU A 102 14.92 0.55 -4.26
C LEU A 102 15.79 0.81 -5.50
N ARG A 103 15.17 1.08 -6.65
CA ARG A 103 15.85 1.17 -7.95
C ARG A 103 15.68 2.56 -8.54
N PRO A 104 16.56 2.99 -9.46
CA PRO A 104 16.35 4.20 -10.23
C PRO A 104 14.95 4.23 -10.86
N ALA A 105 14.33 5.41 -10.87
CA ALA A 105 12.97 5.59 -11.35
C ALA A 105 12.99 6.23 -12.74
N TRP A 106 12.53 5.51 -13.76
CA TRP A 106 12.39 5.99 -15.13
C TRP A 106 10.96 5.82 -15.68
N THR A 107 10.01 5.40 -14.82
CA THR A 107 8.58 5.34 -15.18
C THR A 107 7.74 6.03 -14.12
N PRO A 108 6.53 6.52 -14.46
CA PRO A 108 5.61 7.12 -13.49
C PRO A 108 5.29 6.18 -12.33
N TYR A 109 5.19 4.88 -12.59
CA TYR A 109 4.98 3.88 -11.54
C TYR A 109 6.11 3.91 -10.49
N GLN A 110 7.35 3.81 -10.94
CA GLN A 110 8.51 3.84 -10.03
C GLN A 110 8.57 5.17 -9.26
N MET A 111 8.35 6.30 -9.96
CA MET A 111 8.28 7.63 -9.33
C MET A 111 7.20 7.68 -8.26
N SER A 112 5.99 7.16 -8.54
CA SER A 112 4.89 7.13 -7.58
C SER A 112 5.23 6.30 -6.33
N LYS A 113 5.95 5.19 -6.48
CA LYS A 113 6.34 4.33 -5.36
C LYS A 113 7.46 4.95 -4.50
N TRP A 114 8.37 5.72 -5.09
CA TRP A 114 9.30 6.57 -4.35
C TRP A 114 8.57 7.69 -3.60
N ALA A 115 7.59 8.34 -4.23
CA ALA A 115 6.78 9.36 -3.58
C ALA A 115 6.04 8.81 -2.34
N VAL A 116 5.42 7.62 -2.45
CA VAL A 116 4.75 6.97 -1.31
C VAL A 116 5.73 6.60 -0.20
N LYS A 117 6.95 6.15 -0.54
CA LYS A 117 7.99 5.88 0.45
C LYS A 117 8.37 7.15 1.24
N GLY A 118 8.62 8.26 0.55
CA GLY A 118 8.92 9.53 1.21
C GLY A 118 7.75 10.07 2.02
N LEU A 119 6.52 9.95 1.48
CA LEU A 119 5.29 10.32 2.18
C LEU A 119 5.14 9.54 3.50
N THR A 120 5.45 8.25 3.51
CA THR A 120 5.36 7.40 4.71
C THR A 120 6.19 7.96 5.86
N GLN A 121 7.42 8.38 5.58
CA GLN A 121 8.32 8.97 6.58
C GLN A 121 7.78 10.31 7.10
N GLY A 122 7.31 11.19 6.18
CA GLY A 122 6.75 12.48 6.57
C GLY A 122 5.46 12.35 7.39
N LEU A 123 4.58 11.41 7.02
CA LEU A 123 3.38 11.14 7.80
C LEU A 123 3.71 10.54 9.17
N ALA A 124 4.70 9.66 9.26
CA ALA A 124 5.12 9.09 10.54
C ALA A 124 5.60 10.17 11.52
N ASP A 125 6.43 11.10 11.04
CA ASP A 125 6.90 12.23 11.84
C ASP A 125 5.73 13.10 12.35
N MET A 126 4.79 13.43 11.47
CA MET A 126 3.63 14.24 11.82
C MET A 126 2.63 13.56 12.76
N MET A 127 2.46 12.24 12.65
CA MET A 127 1.34 11.54 13.30
C MET A 127 1.72 10.80 14.58
N ILE A 128 3.01 10.49 14.77
CA ILE A 128 3.45 9.79 15.99
C ILE A 128 3.15 10.56 17.28
N PRO A 129 3.17 11.92 17.34
CA PRO A 129 2.74 12.65 18.53
C PRO A 129 1.27 12.43 18.92
N HIS A 130 0.44 11.96 17.96
CA HIS A 130 -0.96 11.61 18.18
C HIS A 130 -1.16 10.12 18.48
N GLY A 131 -0.09 9.34 18.60
CA GLY A 131 -0.14 7.89 18.80
C GLY A 131 -0.54 7.10 17.55
N ILE A 132 -0.44 7.73 16.37
CA ILE A 132 -0.75 7.08 15.08
C ILE A 132 0.56 6.60 14.46
N VAL A 133 0.66 5.30 14.23
CA VAL A 133 1.83 4.64 13.65
C VAL A 133 1.68 4.57 12.13
N VAL A 134 2.65 5.09 11.39
CA VAL A 134 2.63 5.08 9.91
C VAL A 134 3.85 4.33 9.40
N ASN A 135 3.60 3.34 8.54
CA ASN A 135 4.64 2.52 7.92
C ASN A 135 4.28 2.17 6.48
N ALA A 136 5.20 1.51 5.78
CA ALA A 136 4.95 0.93 4.47
C ALA A 136 5.43 -0.52 4.37
N ILE A 137 4.76 -1.29 3.53
CA ILE A 137 5.27 -2.55 2.99
C ILE A 137 5.67 -2.34 1.53
N ALA A 138 6.75 -2.99 1.12
CA ALA A 138 7.29 -2.89 -0.22
C ALA A 138 7.38 -4.28 -0.86
N PRO A 139 6.30 -4.72 -1.54
CA PRO A 139 6.32 -5.99 -2.23
C PRO A 139 7.32 -6.02 -3.39
N GLY A 140 7.94 -7.19 -3.60
CA GLY A 140 8.54 -7.58 -4.86
C GLY A 140 7.48 -8.18 -5.81
N PRO A 141 7.91 -8.95 -6.81
CA PRO A 141 6.98 -9.67 -7.67
C PRO A 141 6.04 -10.56 -6.85
N THR A 142 4.74 -10.31 -6.96
CA THR A 142 3.70 -11.00 -6.21
C THR A 142 2.71 -11.64 -7.19
N ALA A 143 2.28 -12.87 -6.92
CA ALA A 143 1.37 -13.64 -7.76
C ALA A 143 -0.05 -13.05 -7.70
N THR A 144 -0.30 -12.02 -8.48
CA THR A 144 -1.58 -11.29 -8.54
C THR A 144 -2.02 -11.05 -9.98
N PRO A 145 -3.29 -10.73 -10.23
CA PRO A 145 -3.78 -10.34 -11.56
C PRO A 145 -3.02 -9.15 -12.17
N MET A 146 -2.43 -8.26 -11.34
CA MET A 146 -1.59 -7.14 -11.80
C MET A 146 -0.37 -7.64 -12.60
N LEU A 147 0.17 -8.82 -12.27
CA LEU A 147 1.25 -9.51 -12.99
C LEU A 147 0.74 -10.67 -13.84
N ALA A 148 -0.54 -10.62 -14.27
CA ALA A 148 -1.20 -11.63 -15.10
C ALA A 148 -1.17 -13.06 -14.49
N LYS A 149 -1.10 -13.19 -13.16
CA LYS A 149 -1.17 -14.47 -12.45
C LYS A 149 -2.59 -14.76 -11.97
N LYS A 150 -2.99 -16.02 -12.08
CA LYS A 150 -4.28 -16.55 -11.62
C LYS A 150 -4.05 -17.59 -10.53
N GLU A 151 -5.09 -17.90 -9.80
CA GLU A 151 -5.06 -19.00 -8.82
C GLU A 151 -4.69 -20.32 -9.52
N GLY A 152 -3.71 -21.03 -8.93
CA GLY A 152 -3.17 -22.29 -9.48
C GLY A 152 -2.03 -22.14 -10.47
N ASP A 153 -1.70 -20.93 -10.91
CA ASP A 153 -0.54 -20.72 -11.79
C ASP A 153 0.78 -21.03 -11.03
N SER A 154 1.81 -21.42 -11.79
CA SER A 154 3.16 -21.59 -11.23
C SER A 154 3.66 -20.28 -10.65
N ILE A 155 4.16 -20.34 -9.42
CA ILE A 155 4.80 -19.21 -8.76
C ILE A 155 6.29 -19.10 -9.08
N TYR A 156 6.84 -19.98 -9.90
CA TYR A 156 8.25 -19.91 -10.30
C TYR A 156 8.55 -18.63 -11.08
N GLU A 157 9.63 -17.93 -10.67
CA GLU A 157 10.08 -16.67 -11.27
C GLU A 157 11.62 -16.64 -11.29
N PRO A 158 12.24 -16.94 -12.44
CA PRO A 158 13.70 -17.12 -12.53
C PRO A 158 14.49 -15.83 -12.29
N TYR A 159 13.85 -14.66 -12.45
CA TYR A 159 14.54 -13.36 -12.32
C TYR A 159 14.51 -12.78 -10.90
N THR A 160 13.91 -13.48 -9.96
CA THR A 160 14.01 -13.12 -8.53
C THR A 160 15.05 -13.99 -7.83
N PRO A 161 15.83 -13.48 -6.88
CA PRO A 161 16.80 -14.30 -6.12
C PRO A 161 16.15 -15.48 -5.39
N SER A 162 14.90 -15.35 -4.96
CA SER A 162 14.13 -16.44 -4.36
C SER A 162 13.55 -17.43 -5.36
N HIS A 163 13.71 -17.21 -6.66
CA HIS A 163 13.16 -17.99 -7.78
C HIS A 163 11.64 -18.20 -7.73
N ARG A 164 10.91 -17.31 -7.04
CA ARG A 164 9.46 -17.36 -7.00
C ARG A 164 8.82 -16.00 -6.79
N TYR A 165 7.55 -15.91 -7.17
CA TYR A 165 6.67 -14.84 -6.72
C TYR A 165 6.37 -14.98 -5.22
N ALA A 166 6.19 -13.86 -4.53
CA ALA A 166 5.52 -13.86 -3.24
C ALA A 166 4.04 -14.18 -3.42
N MET A 167 3.42 -14.79 -2.40
CA MET A 167 1.98 -15.00 -2.39
C MET A 167 1.28 -13.84 -1.67
N PRO A 168 0.06 -13.46 -2.08
CA PRO A 168 -0.70 -12.40 -1.41
C PRO A 168 -0.85 -12.62 0.11
N GLU A 169 -0.98 -13.87 0.54
CA GLU A 169 -1.13 -14.27 1.94
C GLU A 169 0.14 -13.99 2.77
N GLU A 170 1.33 -14.08 2.15
CA GLU A 170 2.59 -13.74 2.80
C GLU A 170 2.64 -12.23 3.09
N LEU A 171 2.19 -11.41 2.13
CA LEU A 171 2.09 -9.96 2.29
C LEU A 171 1.03 -9.57 3.31
N ALA A 172 -0.13 -10.26 3.31
CA ALA A 172 -1.19 -10.04 4.29
C ALA A 172 -0.71 -10.35 5.72
N SER A 173 0.08 -11.40 5.90
CA SER A 173 0.68 -11.76 7.19
C SER A 173 1.62 -10.68 7.70
N LEU A 174 2.47 -10.12 6.83
CA LEU A 174 3.33 -8.98 7.17
C LEU A 174 2.48 -7.74 7.49
N ALA A 175 1.47 -7.44 6.69
CA ALA A 175 0.58 -6.31 6.92
C ALA A 175 -0.12 -6.41 8.29
N LEU A 176 -0.65 -7.58 8.64
CA LEU A 176 -1.26 -7.83 9.94
C LEU A 176 -0.28 -7.59 11.10
N PHE A 177 0.95 -8.08 10.97
CA PHE A 177 2.00 -7.80 11.96
C PHE A 177 2.24 -6.30 12.11
N MET A 178 2.40 -5.58 11.00
CA MET A 178 2.74 -4.15 10.97
C MET A 178 1.64 -3.26 11.56
N VAL A 179 0.36 -3.67 11.48
CA VAL A 179 -0.79 -2.90 12.01
C VAL A 179 -1.31 -3.46 13.33
N SER A 180 -0.60 -4.40 13.94
CA SER A 180 -0.91 -4.93 15.26
C SER A 180 -0.07 -4.26 16.34
N GLY A 181 -0.41 -4.50 17.62
CA GLY A 181 0.40 -4.03 18.75
C GLY A 181 1.85 -4.51 18.73
N ALA A 182 2.16 -5.61 18.04
CA ALA A 182 3.54 -6.10 17.87
C ALA A 182 4.37 -5.20 16.94
N GLY A 183 3.71 -4.45 16.04
CA GLY A 183 4.36 -3.53 15.10
C GLY A 183 4.54 -2.10 15.62
N ASN A 184 4.03 -1.75 16.81
CA ASN A 184 3.97 -0.36 17.32
C ASN A 184 5.33 0.36 17.40
N MET A 185 6.43 -0.38 17.54
CA MET A 185 7.77 0.21 17.61
C MET A 185 8.45 0.33 16.24
N ILE A 186 7.79 -0.07 15.16
CA ILE A 186 8.22 0.18 13.78
C ILE A 186 7.50 1.45 13.34
N VAL A 187 8.22 2.54 13.13
CA VAL A 187 7.65 3.86 12.85
C VAL A 187 8.39 4.52 11.69
N GLY A 188 7.68 4.89 10.64
CA GLY A 188 8.23 5.56 9.45
C GLY A 188 9.05 4.63 8.55
N ASP A 189 9.01 3.33 8.78
CA ASP A 189 9.83 2.38 8.04
C ASP A 189 9.08 1.80 6.82
N THR A 190 9.88 1.27 5.90
CA THR A 190 9.41 0.53 4.73
C THR A 190 9.99 -0.87 4.77
N VAL A 191 9.16 -1.87 5.06
CA VAL A 191 9.58 -3.26 5.13
C VAL A 191 9.49 -3.92 3.77
N TYR A 192 10.62 -4.39 3.25
CA TYR A 192 10.74 -4.99 1.93
C TYR A 192 10.52 -6.50 1.97
N MET A 193 9.44 -6.98 1.34
CA MET A 193 9.17 -8.39 1.13
C MET A 193 9.31 -8.70 -0.37
N THR A 194 10.53 -8.92 -0.82
CA THR A 194 10.89 -8.89 -2.25
C THR A 194 11.48 -10.19 -2.79
N GLY A 195 11.71 -11.18 -1.93
CA GLY A 195 12.48 -12.37 -2.31
C GLY A 195 13.92 -12.04 -2.76
N GLY A 196 14.45 -10.89 -2.28
CA GLY A 196 15.78 -10.38 -2.66
C GLY A 196 15.76 -9.47 -3.89
N SER A 197 14.61 -9.31 -4.57
CA SER A 197 14.51 -8.46 -5.77
C SER A 197 14.78 -7.00 -5.43
N GLY A 198 15.82 -6.41 -6.04
CA GLY A 198 16.25 -5.03 -5.81
C GLY A 198 17.25 -4.85 -4.66
N THR A 199 17.50 -5.86 -3.84
CA THR A 199 18.46 -5.83 -2.71
C THR A 199 19.65 -6.75 -2.90
N ILE A 200 19.45 -7.85 -3.63
CA ILE A 200 20.51 -8.85 -3.89
C ILE A 200 20.80 -8.88 -5.38
N THR A 201 22.08 -8.81 -5.74
CA THR A 201 22.56 -9.08 -7.10
C THR A 201 22.94 -10.55 -7.21
N MET A 202 22.30 -11.27 -8.13
CA MET A 202 22.71 -12.64 -8.44
C MET A 202 24.01 -12.61 -9.25
N HIS A 203 25.03 -13.27 -8.77
CA HIS A 203 26.36 -13.34 -9.40
C HIS A 203 26.62 -14.68 -10.13
N HIS A 204 25.54 -15.45 -10.39
CA HIS A 204 25.65 -16.78 -10.99
C HIS A 204 24.91 -16.86 -12.32
#